data_017488512b4b7386f88fb6313ad51954
#
_entry.id   017488512b4b7386f88fb6313ad51954
#
_cell.length_a   1.000
_cell.length_b   1.000
_cell.length_c   1.000
_cell.angle_alpha   90.00
_cell.angle_beta   90.00
_cell.angle_gamma   90.00
#
_symmetry.space_group_name_H-M   'P 1'
#
loop_
_entity.id
_entity.type
_entity.pdbx_description
1 polymer ?
#
loop_
_entity_poly.entity_id
_entity_poly.type
_entity_poly.pdbx_seq_one_letter_code
_entity_poly.pdbx_strand_id
1 'polypeptide(L)'
;MKTFRLVFMILIMSGLIFQGRAHVCWDDLEFKQFSTPEGLPNSMVHQVYQDRDGYIWIPTFYGLFRYDGYEVRTYKSNLYTPGLLVNNNVLCVEEDYSHRLWIGTHEGLCMLDKRTGKMKKLQLDGVSKQRLNEIHVTKENRVYLGYIRGMAYYDEMQDTLALMTRKNCRGDVPESVNIQTLFEDVNGDLLIGTWKDGLYRYCIKENIFLHYPPLDEENSVLALFQDSRGVMWIGTSGSGLYKAHFSSDRKTVSFEGYRHDARNVSSLPSDYIYSIHEDLQTRSLWLGTREGVSVMELADEGKFINYQESGSTHYLLSAR
;
A
#
# COMPACT_ATOMS: atom_id res chain seq x y z
N MET A 1 33.06 -29.99 -46.14
CA MET A 1 33.76 -29.22 -45.07
C MET A 1 33.27 -27.79 -44.85
N LYS A 2 32.41 -27.24 -45.69
CA LYS A 2 31.87 -25.85 -45.49
C LYS A 2 30.59 -25.76 -44.68
N THR A 3 29.82 -26.82 -44.56
CA THR A 3 28.55 -26.89 -43.77
C THR A 3 28.78 -27.06 -42.30
N PHE A 4 29.89 -27.64 -41.86
CA PHE A 4 30.18 -27.86 -40.42
C PHE A 4 30.63 -26.56 -39.70
N ARG A 5 31.19 -25.59 -40.43
CA ARG A 5 31.61 -24.32 -39.84
C ARG A 5 30.42 -23.34 -39.58
N LEU A 6 29.36 -23.49 -40.35
CA LEU A 6 28.19 -22.59 -40.20
C LEU A 6 27.32 -22.99 -38.98
N VAL A 7 27.19 -24.28 -38.70
CA VAL A 7 26.44 -24.79 -37.54
C VAL A 7 27.16 -24.46 -36.20
N PHE A 8 28.51 -24.48 -36.23
CA PHE A 8 29.29 -24.14 -35.04
C PHE A 8 29.26 -22.63 -34.71
N MET A 9 29.13 -21.80 -35.72
CA MET A 9 29.01 -20.32 -35.59
C MET A 9 27.63 -19.90 -35.10
N ILE A 10 26.56 -20.62 -35.47
CA ILE A 10 25.20 -20.40 -34.96
C ILE A 10 25.06 -20.87 -33.50
N LEU A 11 25.75 -21.95 -33.10
CA LEU A 11 25.76 -22.42 -31.72
C LEU A 11 26.55 -21.50 -30.77
N ILE A 12 27.57 -20.79 -31.27
CA ILE A 12 28.29 -19.79 -30.47
C ILE A 12 27.51 -18.48 -30.35
N MET A 13 26.69 -18.11 -31.33
CA MET A 13 25.81 -16.93 -31.23
C MET A 13 24.55 -17.15 -30.37
N SER A 14 24.09 -18.39 -30.17
CA SER A 14 22.97 -18.70 -29.27
C SER A 14 23.39 -18.83 -27.80
N GLY A 15 24.69 -18.86 -27.49
CA GLY A 15 25.24 -18.99 -26.13
C GLY A 15 25.64 -17.65 -25.47
N LEU A 16 25.52 -16.52 -26.18
CA LEU A 16 25.83 -15.19 -25.66
C LEU A 16 24.61 -14.28 -25.66
N ILE A 17 23.48 -14.78 -25.16
CA ILE A 17 22.53 -13.88 -24.53
C ILE A 17 23.13 -13.60 -23.13
N PHE A 18 24.09 -12.71 -23.09
CA PHE A 18 24.39 -11.96 -21.88
C PHE A 18 23.06 -11.24 -21.53
N GLN A 19 22.30 -11.81 -20.61
CA GLN A 19 21.38 -11.03 -19.80
C GLN A 19 22.29 -10.06 -19.02
N GLY A 20 22.64 -8.96 -19.67
CA GLY A 20 23.16 -7.79 -18.99
C GLY A 20 22.09 -7.36 -18.01
N ARG A 21 22.15 -7.81 -16.77
CA ARG A 21 21.48 -7.13 -15.67
C ARG A 21 22.02 -5.70 -15.75
N ALA A 22 21.16 -4.76 -16.06
CA ALA A 22 21.48 -3.37 -15.85
C ALA A 22 21.79 -3.25 -14.35
N HIS A 23 23.07 -3.11 -14.02
CA HIS A 23 23.47 -2.82 -12.65
C HIS A 23 22.99 -1.41 -12.40
N VAL A 24 21.92 -1.27 -11.62
CA VAL A 24 21.44 0.06 -11.22
C VAL A 24 22.51 0.62 -10.31
N CYS A 25 23.11 1.74 -10.70
CA CYS A 25 24.02 2.47 -9.85
C CYS A 25 23.15 3.23 -8.84
N TRP A 26 22.94 2.66 -7.68
CA TRP A 26 22.12 3.22 -6.60
C TRP A 26 22.67 4.56 -6.08
N ASP A 27 23.96 4.84 -6.31
CA ASP A 27 24.61 6.07 -5.90
C ASP A 27 24.24 7.29 -6.78
N ASP A 28 23.65 7.05 -7.97
CA ASP A 28 23.28 8.10 -8.93
C ASP A 28 21.82 8.54 -8.84
N LEU A 29 21.07 8.11 -7.81
CA LEU A 29 19.67 8.49 -7.63
C LEU A 29 19.56 9.96 -7.14
N GLU A 30 18.95 10.80 -7.97
CA GLU A 30 18.58 12.16 -7.60
C GLU A 30 17.12 12.21 -7.11
N PHE A 31 16.92 12.67 -5.89
CA PHE A 31 15.59 12.92 -5.34
C PHE A 31 15.17 14.37 -5.62
N LYS A 32 13.99 14.53 -6.25
CA LYS A 32 13.36 15.84 -6.39
C LYS A 32 12.29 16.02 -5.34
N GLN A 33 12.39 17.09 -4.58
CA GLN A 33 11.34 17.45 -3.64
C GLN A 33 10.18 18.09 -4.40
N PHE A 34 8.98 17.56 -4.21
CA PHE A 34 7.75 18.17 -4.71
C PHE A 34 7.05 18.88 -3.54
N SER A 35 7.08 20.22 -3.55
CA SER A 35 6.74 21.03 -2.39
C SER A 35 5.77 22.16 -2.72
N THR A 36 5.67 23.14 -1.84
CA THR A 36 4.75 24.29 -1.95
C THR A 36 4.93 25.14 -3.23
N PRO A 37 6.14 25.38 -3.78
CA PRO A 37 6.26 26.10 -5.04
C PRO A 37 5.58 25.39 -6.23
N GLU A 38 5.52 24.06 -6.20
CA GLU A 38 4.84 23.25 -7.22
C GLU A 38 3.33 23.09 -6.96
N GLY A 39 2.80 23.76 -5.91
CA GLY A 39 1.38 23.80 -5.60
C GLY A 39 0.89 22.76 -4.59
N LEU A 40 1.78 21.92 -4.03
CA LEU A 40 1.46 21.12 -2.86
C LEU A 40 1.57 22.01 -1.61
N PRO A 41 0.50 22.13 -0.81
CA PRO A 41 0.65 22.79 0.49
C PRO A 41 1.62 22.00 1.34
N ASN A 42 2.36 22.71 2.21
CA ASN A 42 3.23 22.10 3.22
C ASN A 42 2.35 21.35 4.24
N SER A 43 1.90 20.17 3.88
CA SER A 43 0.97 19.36 4.65
C SER A 43 1.40 17.91 4.67
N MET A 44 1.01 17.21 5.72
CA MET A 44 1.25 15.78 5.85
C MET A 44 0.57 15.04 4.69
N VAL A 45 1.37 14.36 3.87
CA VAL A 45 0.92 13.45 2.82
C VAL A 45 0.66 12.09 3.46
N HIS A 46 -0.53 11.53 3.22
CA HIS A 46 -0.90 10.24 3.77
C HIS A 46 -0.65 9.10 2.79
N GLN A 47 -0.79 9.39 1.48
CA GLN A 47 -0.63 8.40 0.42
C GLN A 47 -0.24 9.12 -0.88
N VAL A 48 0.38 8.40 -1.81
CA VAL A 48 0.53 8.78 -3.22
C VAL A 48 -0.06 7.65 -4.05
N TYR A 49 -1.02 7.95 -4.90
CA TYR A 49 -1.73 6.98 -5.72
C TYR A 49 -1.80 7.41 -7.17
N GLN A 50 -1.39 6.56 -8.09
CA GLN A 50 -1.56 6.80 -9.53
C GLN A 50 -2.81 6.09 -10.03
N ASP A 51 -3.75 6.87 -10.59
CA ASP A 51 -4.94 6.30 -11.21
C ASP A 51 -4.65 5.75 -12.62
N ARG A 52 -5.64 5.08 -13.22
CA ARG A 52 -5.50 4.45 -14.55
C ARG A 52 -5.38 5.41 -15.70
N ASP A 53 -5.76 6.66 -15.51
CA ASP A 53 -5.57 7.74 -16.49
C ASP A 53 -4.17 8.37 -16.37
N GLY A 54 -3.36 7.93 -15.39
CA GLY A 54 -2.01 8.40 -15.13
C GLY A 54 -1.92 9.61 -14.19
N TYR A 55 -3.05 10.10 -13.65
CA TYR A 55 -3.04 11.17 -12.68
C TYR A 55 -2.50 10.69 -11.34
N ILE A 56 -1.71 11.53 -10.67
CA ILE A 56 -1.23 11.28 -9.32
C ILE A 56 -2.16 11.95 -8.31
N TRP A 57 -2.77 11.16 -7.45
CA TRP A 57 -3.61 11.61 -6.35
C TRP A 57 -2.83 11.62 -5.05
N ILE A 58 -2.95 12.70 -4.30
CA ILE A 58 -2.18 12.96 -3.10
C ILE A 58 -3.14 13.33 -1.96
N PRO A 59 -3.61 12.32 -1.19
CA PRO A 59 -4.34 12.53 0.06
C PRO A 59 -3.48 13.24 1.09
N THR A 60 -4.03 14.28 1.70
CA THR A 60 -3.33 15.07 2.72
C THR A 60 -4.25 15.44 3.87
N PHE A 61 -3.67 15.98 4.93
CA PHE A 61 -4.41 16.53 6.06
C PHE A 61 -5.34 17.72 5.67
N TYR A 62 -5.05 18.42 4.55
CA TYR A 62 -5.77 19.63 4.13
C TYR A 62 -6.53 19.50 2.83
N GLY A 63 -6.82 18.30 2.38
CA GLY A 63 -7.57 18.02 1.17
C GLY A 63 -6.97 16.93 0.33
N LEU A 64 -7.58 16.70 -0.82
CA LEU A 64 -7.10 15.80 -1.86
C LEU A 64 -6.56 16.64 -3.01
N PHE A 65 -5.36 16.30 -3.47
CA PHE A 65 -4.70 16.94 -4.61
C PHE A 65 -4.58 15.94 -5.75
N ARG A 66 -4.74 16.42 -6.98
CA ARG A 66 -4.50 15.66 -8.20
C ARG A 66 -3.45 16.39 -9.04
N TYR A 67 -2.39 15.70 -9.37
CA TYR A 67 -1.31 16.18 -10.24
C TYR A 67 -1.37 15.48 -11.59
N ASP A 68 -1.30 16.22 -12.69
CA ASP A 68 -1.36 15.72 -14.06
C ASP A 68 -0.03 15.77 -14.81
N GLY A 69 1.06 16.09 -14.10
CA GLY A 69 2.39 16.30 -14.66
C GLY A 69 2.73 17.79 -14.84
N TYR A 70 1.72 18.70 -14.82
CA TYR A 70 1.89 20.13 -15.01
C TYR A 70 1.23 20.96 -13.93
N GLU A 71 -0.01 20.65 -13.58
CA GLU A 71 -0.82 21.42 -12.63
C GLU A 71 -1.32 20.57 -11.46
N VAL A 72 -1.50 21.22 -10.31
CA VAL A 72 -2.11 20.60 -9.14
C VAL A 72 -3.54 21.10 -8.98
N ARG A 73 -4.51 20.19 -9.13
CA ARG A 73 -5.91 20.46 -8.84
C ARG A 73 -6.26 20.08 -7.41
N THR A 74 -6.95 20.99 -6.71
CA THR A 74 -7.33 20.80 -5.31
C THR A 74 -8.80 20.44 -5.16
N TYR A 75 -9.09 19.44 -4.33
CA TYR A 75 -10.43 19.04 -3.91
C TYR A 75 -10.53 19.27 -2.41
N LYS A 76 -11.37 20.24 -2.03
CA LYS A 76 -11.63 20.62 -0.62
C LYS A 76 -13.09 20.96 -0.41
N SER A 77 -13.60 20.64 0.76
CA SER A 77 -14.89 21.16 1.24
C SER A 77 -14.63 22.44 2.01
N ASN A 78 -15.40 23.50 1.71
CA ASN A 78 -15.32 24.77 2.42
C ASN A 78 -16.73 25.41 2.52
N LEU A 79 -16.83 26.61 3.10
CA LEU A 79 -18.09 27.32 3.27
C LEU A 79 -18.81 27.66 1.95
N TYR A 80 -18.03 27.83 0.85
CA TYR A 80 -18.57 28.19 -0.47
C TYR A 80 -18.86 26.95 -1.33
N THR A 81 -18.17 25.84 -1.09
CA THR A 81 -18.37 24.55 -1.74
C THR A 81 -18.62 23.46 -0.68
N PRO A 82 -19.72 23.58 0.09
CA PRO A 82 -20.06 22.58 1.09
C PRO A 82 -20.43 21.29 0.39
N GLY A 83 -19.75 20.22 0.76
CA GLY A 83 -20.17 18.90 0.30
C GLY A 83 -19.32 18.28 -0.79
N LEU A 84 -18.20 18.88 -1.20
CA LEU A 84 -17.28 18.22 -2.11
C LEU A 84 -16.63 17.00 -1.42
N LEU A 85 -16.08 17.15 -0.21
CA LEU A 85 -15.58 16.06 0.62
C LEU A 85 -16.39 15.95 1.93
N VAL A 86 -16.41 14.77 2.55
CA VAL A 86 -16.97 14.61 3.90
C VAL A 86 -16.08 15.31 4.93
N ASN A 87 -14.78 15.16 4.80
CA ASN A 87 -13.80 15.83 5.64
C ASN A 87 -12.53 16.13 4.81
N ASN A 88 -11.82 17.21 5.11
CA ASN A 88 -10.62 17.60 4.38
C ASN A 88 -9.37 16.80 4.79
N ASN A 89 -9.38 16.14 5.93
CA ASN A 89 -8.33 15.18 6.27
C ASN A 89 -8.57 13.88 5.49
N VAL A 90 -7.96 13.78 4.31
CA VAL A 90 -8.06 12.63 3.41
C VAL A 90 -6.93 11.68 3.72
N LEU A 91 -7.25 10.41 3.98
CA LEU A 91 -6.30 9.40 4.46
C LEU A 91 -5.86 8.45 3.35
N CYS A 92 -6.79 8.00 2.51
CA CYS A 92 -6.54 7.04 1.46
C CYS A 92 -7.42 7.28 0.24
N VAL A 93 -6.96 6.83 -0.93
CA VAL A 93 -7.73 6.81 -2.17
C VAL A 93 -7.42 5.56 -2.97
N GLU A 94 -8.41 5.03 -3.67
CA GLU A 94 -8.23 3.96 -4.63
C GLU A 94 -9.29 4.02 -5.73
N GLU A 95 -8.91 3.68 -6.98
CA GLU A 95 -9.82 3.67 -8.13
C GLU A 95 -10.31 2.26 -8.42
N ASP A 96 -11.62 2.11 -8.61
CA ASP A 96 -12.19 0.85 -9.05
C ASP A 96 -12.22 0.69 -10.59
N TYR A 97 -12.58 -0.51 -11.09
CA TYR A 97 -12.65 -0.78 -12.52
C TYR A 97 -13.83 -0.12 -13.23
N SER A 98 -14.71 0.54 -12.48
CA SER A 98 -15.83 1.33 -12.99
C SER A 98 -15.52 2.82 -13.14
N HIS A 99 -14.23 3.22 -13.01
CA HIS A 99 -13.75 4.62 -13.01
C HIS A 99 -14.30 5.47 -11.86
N ARG A 100 -14.56 4.85 -10.71
CA ARG A 100 -14.94 5.55 -9.50
C ARG A 100 -13.70 5.63 -8.60
N LEU A 101 -13.35 6.84 -8.17
CA LEU A 101 -12.31 7.07 -7.17
C LEU A 101 -12.95 7.10 -5.78
N TRP A 102 -12.57 6.16 -4.95
CA TRP A 102 -12.97 6.04 -3.57
C TRP A 102 -12.04 6.88 -2.70
N ILE A 103 -12.58 7.69 -1.80
CA ILE A 103 -11.83 8.71 -1.05
C ILE A 103 -12.16 8.55 0.43
N GLY A 104 -11.23 7.96 1.17
CA GLY A 104 -11.32 7.74 2.61
C GLY A 104 -10.88 8.97 3.39
N THR A 105 -11.69 9.38 4.34
CA THR A 105 -11.42 10.56 5.16
C THR A 105 -11.50 10.25 6.66
N HIS A 106 -11.09 11.22 7.47
CA HIS A 106 -11.19 11.12 8.93
C HIS A 106 -12.65 10.99 9.45
N GLU A 107 -13.65 11.35 8.64
CA GLU A 107 -15.06 11.32 9.05
C GLU A 107 -15.98 10.52 8.10
N GLY A 108 -15.44 9.68 7.24
CA GLY A 108 -16.20 8.84 6.33
C GLY A 108 -15.66 8.75 4.92
N LEU A 109 -16.50 8.31 4.01
CA LEU A 109 -16.16 7.95 2.64
C LEU A 109 -16.85 8.88 1.63
N CYS A 110 -16.10 9.30 0.60
CA CYS A 110 -16.64 9.87 -0.63
C CYS A 110 -16.33 8.95 -1.80
N MET A 111 -17.12 9.01 -2.84
CA MET A 111 -16.87 8.39 -4.13
C MET A 111 -16.99 9.44 -5.23
N LEU A 112 -15.94 9.60 -6.03
CA LEU A 112 -15.92 10.47 -7.20
C LEU A 112 -16.10 9.62 -8.46
N ASP A 113 -17.20 9.81 -9.18
CA ASP A 113 -17.33 9.29 -10.54
C ASP A 113 -16.47 10.14 -11.47
N LYS A 114 -15.36 9.61 -11.96
CA LYS A 114 -14.39 10.32 -12.81
C LYS A 114 -14.97 10.71 -14.17
N ARG A 115 -15.95 9.97 -14.69
CA ARG A 115 -16.59 10.23 -15.99
C ARG A 115 -17.54 11.42 -15.94
N THR A 116 -18.27 11.55 -14.84
CA THR A 116 -19.27 12.63 -14.67
C THR A 116 -18.79 13.78 -13.81
N GLY A 117 -17.70 13.59 -13.06
CA GLY A 117 -17.19 14.53 -12.07
C GLY A 117 -18.06 14.67 -10.83
N LYS A 118 -19.07 13.82 -10.65
CA LYS A 118 -19.98 13.88 -9.50
C LYS A 118 -19.38 13.19 -8.30
N MET A 119 -19.51 13.87 -7.15
CA MET A 119 -19.10 13.35 -5.85
C MET A 119 -20.32 12.82 -5.08
N LYS A 120 -20.24 11.61 -4.57
CA LYS A 120 -21.25 11.00 -3.68
C LYS A 120 -20.63 10.77 -2.31
N LYS A 121 -21.38 11.07 -1.25
CA LYS A 121 -21.01 10.72 0.12
C LYS A 121 -21.67 9.42 0.52
N LEU A 122 -20.91 8.53 1.14
CA LEU A 122 -21.38 7.24 1.60
C LEU A 122 -21.18 7.16 3.12
N GLN A 123 -22.19 6.68 3.82
CA GLN A 123 -22.16 6.51 5.27
C GLN A 123 -22.59 5.10 5.63
N LEU A 124 -22.00 4.56 6.69
CA LEU A 124 -22.44 3.33 7.30
C LEU A 124 -23.69 3.60 8.12
N ASP A 125 -24.73 2.80 7.91
CA ASP A 125 -25.97 2.90 8.69
C ASP A 125 -25.71 2.65 10.18
N GLY A 126 -26.22 3.56 11.02
CA GLY A 126 -26.09 3.48 12.47
C GLY A 126 -24.69 3.82 13.01
N VAL A 127 -23.77 4.24 12.16
CA VAL A 127 -22.41 4.60 12.56
C VAL A 127 -22.12 6.05 12.18
N SER A 128 -22.07 6.93 13.17
CA SER A 128 -21.67 8.32 12.97
C SER A 128 -20.16 8.41 12.77
N LYS A 129 -19.75 9.25 11.81
CA LYS A 129 -18.37 9.72 11.58
C LYS A 129 -17.28 8.77 12.03
N GLN A 130 -16.85 7.86 11.15
CA GLN A 130 -15.73 6.97 11.44
C GLN A 130 -14.55 7.27 10.52
N ARG A 131 -13.38 7.28 11.12
CA ARG A 131 -12.12 7.36 10.41
C ARG A 131 -11.92 6.10 9.56
N LEU A 132 -11.77 6.30 8.25
CA LEU A 132 -11.46 5.27 7.28
C LEU A 132 -9.96 5.31 7.00
N ASN A 133 -9.23 4.28 7.42
CA ASN A 133 -7.79 4.23 7.28
C ASN A 133 -7.34 3.67 5.93
N GLU A 134 -8.12 2.72 5.36
CA GLU A 134 -7.72 1.99 4.18
C GLU A 134 -8.91 1.68 3.28
N ILE A 135 -8.66 1.71 1.98
CA ILE A 135 -9.56 1.24 0.93
C ILE A 135 -8.80 0.18 0.15
N HIS A 136 -9.48 -0.90 -0.24
CA HIS A 136 -8.91 -1.88 -1.15
C HIS A 136 -9.94 -2.34 -2.18
N VAL A 137 -9.56 -2.21 -3.45
CA VAL A 137 -10.36 -2.69 -4.58
C VAL A 137 -9.75 -3.98 -5.10
N THR A 138 -10.49 -5.09 -4.93
CA THR A 138 -10.01 -6.40 -5.38
C THR A 138 -9.98 -6.52 -6.90
N LYS A 139 -9.26 -7.52 -7.40
CA LYS A 139 -9.23 -7.87 -8.84
C LYS A 139 -10.63 -8.16 -9.42
N GLU A 140 -11.58 -8.57 -8.58
CA GLU A 140 -12.99 -8.78 -8.94
C GLU A 140 -13.85 -7.51 -8.83
N ASN A 141 -13.22 -6.35 -8.64
CA ASN A 141 -13.88 -5.04 -8.48
C ASN A 141 -14.76 -4.91 -7.24
N ARG A 142 -14.44 -5.63 -6.18
CA ARG A 142 -15.10 -5.47 -4.87
C ARG A 142 -14.33 -4.46 -4.04
N VAL A 143 -15.05 -3.55 -3.38
CA VAL A 143 -14.45 -2.49 -2.56
C VAL A 143 -14.60 -2.86 -1.09
N TYR A 144 -13.46 -3.02 -0.42
CA TYR A 144 -13.36 -3.26 1.02
C TYR A 144 -12.78 -2.03 1.72
N LEU A 145 -13.23 -1.81 2.95
CA LEU A 145 -12.98 -0.60 3.72
C LEU A 145 -12.50 -0.96 5.11
N GLY A 146 -11.32 -0.46 5.48
CA GLY A 146 -10.73 -0.63 6.81
C GLY A 146 -10.96 0.59 7.69
N TYR A 147 -11.73 0.42 8.75
CA TYR A 147 -12.05 1.47 9.73
C TYR A 147 -11.26 1.28 11.03
N ILE A 148 -11.27 2.30 11.88
CA ILE A 148 -10.74 2.18 13.24
C ILE A 148 -11.51 1.20 14.13
N ARG A 149 -12.69 0.73 13.69
CA ARG A 149 -13.55 -0.22 14.40
C ARG A 149 -14.13 -1.27 13.48
N GLY A 150 -13.25 -2.01 12.78
CA GLY A 150 -13.63 -3.13 11.94
C GLY A 150 -13.61 -2.83 10.45
N MET A 151 -14.27 -3.67 9.69
CA MET A 151 -14.31 -3.65 8.25
C MET A 151 -15.72 -3.48 7.71
N ALA A 152 -15.82 -2.90 6.51
CA ALA A 152 -17.02 -2.87 5.71
C ALA A 152 -16.70 -3.19 4.24
N TYR A 153 -17.72 -3.40 3.44
CA TYR A 153 -17.63 -3.50 1.99
C TYR A 153 -18.74 -2.66 1.36
N TYR A 154 -18.53 -2.30 0.10
CA TYR A 154 -19.57 -1.65 -0.70
C TYR A 154 -20.46 -2.70 -1.36
N ASP A 155 -21.76 -2.64 -1.07
CA ASP A 155 -22.79 -3.45 -1.71
C ASP A 155 -23.27 -2.72 -2.97
N GLU A 156 -22.81 -3.18 -4.13
CA GLU A 156 -23.16 -2.61 -5.44
C GLU A 156 -24.65 -2.70 -5.75
N MET A 157 -25.33 -3.76 -5.28
CA MET A 157 -26.75 -3.97 -5.57
C MET A 157 -27.65 -3.03 -4.76
N GLN A 158 -27.25 -2.74 -3.54
CA GLN A 158 -28.00 -1.86 -2.64
C GLN A 158 -27.51 -0.42 -2.68
N ASP A 159 -26.36 -0.17 -3.34
CA ASP A 159 -25.66 1.12 -3.39
C ASP A 159 -25.38 1.69 -1.98
N THR A 160 -25.00 0.82 -1.05
CA THR A 160 -24.75 1.13 0.38
C THR A 160 -23.48 0.47 0.90
N LEU A 161 -23.07 0.88 2.10
CA LEU A 161 -21.96 0.23 2.84
C LEU A 161 -22.53 -0.80 3.83
N ALA A 162 -21.95 -1.98 3.85
CA ALA A 162 -22.31 -3.06 4.75
C ALA A 162 -21.15 -3.42 5.70
N LEU A 163 -21.40 -3.42 7.01
CA LEU A 163 -20.41 -3.85 8.00
C LEU A 163 -20.20 -5.37 7.93
N MET A 164 -18.93 -5.77 8.09
CA MET A 164 -18.55 -7.17 8.27
C MET A 164 -18.57 -7.50 9.75
N THR A 165 -19.48 -8.39 10.13
CA THR A 165 -19.75 -8.75 11.54
C THR A 165 -19.90 -10.27 11.67
N ARG A 166 -19.86 -10.79 12.89
CA ARG A 166 -20.14 -12.20 13.19
C ARG A 166 -21.55 -12.66 12.80
N LYS A 167 -22.44 -11.73 12.44
CA LYS A 167 -23.78 -12.06 11.94
C LYS A 167 -23.77 -12.45 10.47
N ASN A 168 -22.84 -11.89 9.67
CA ASN A 168 -22.75 -12.09 8.23
C ASN A 168 -21.43 -12.69 7.75
N CYS A 169 -20.44 -12.87 8.63
CA CYS A 169 -19.17 -13.52 8.36
C CYS A 169 -18.88 -14.61 9.37
N ARG A 170 -17.97 -15.53 9.05
CA ARG A 170 -17.55 -16.65 9.91
C ARG A 170 -16.13 -16.45 10.42
N GLY A 171 -15.77 -17.19 11.47
CA GLY A 171 -14.43 -17.21 12.05
C GLY A 171 -14.14 -15.99 12.93
N ASP A 172 -12.89 -15.57 12.95
CA ASP A 172 -12.37 -14.52 13.84
C ASP A 172 -12.59 -13.13 13.25
N VAL A 173 -13.85 -12.72 13.14
CA VAL A 173 -14.21 -11.43 12.52
C VAL A 173 -13.62 -10.27 13.34
N PRO A 174 -12.87 -9.31 12.72
CA PRO A 174 -12.22 -8.21 13.42
C PRO A 174 -13.20 -7.10 13.83
N GLU A 175 -14.23 -7.44 14.60
CA GLU A 175 -15.18 -6.46 15.14
C GLU A 175 -14.49 -5.55 16.14
N SER A 176 -14.63 -4.23 15.97
CA SER A 176 -13.99 -3.22 16.82
C SER A 176 -12.46 -3.18 16.78
N VAL A 177 -11.83 -3.88 15.85
CA VAL A 177 -10.38 -3.84 15.61
C VAL A 177 -10.03 -2.67 14.72
N ASN A 178 -8.93 -1.98 15.04
CA ASN A 178 -8.45 -0.86 14.24
C ASN A 178 -7.64 -1.39 13.03
N ILE A 179 -8.26 -1.37 11.86
CA ILE A 179 -7.65 -1.79 10.60
C ILE A 179 -6.70 -0.69 10.10
N GLN A 180 -5.48 -1.06 9.74
CA GLN A 180 -4.46 -0.13 9.24
C GLN A 180 -4.20 -0.29 7.75
N THR A 181 -4.20 -1.53 7.24
CA THR A 181 -3.91 -1.82 5.84
C THR A 181 -4.65 -3.06 5.38
N LEU A 182 -4.99 -3.10 4.09
CA LEU A 182 -5.64 -4.21 3.39
C LEU A 182 -4.80 -4.58 2.16
N PHE A 183 -4.66 -5.86 1.89
CA PHE A 183 -3.91 -6.35 0.74
C PHE A 183 -4.53 -7.64 0.19
N GLU A 184 -4.84 -7.68 -1.11
CA GLU A 184 -5.29 -8.92 -1.79
C GLU A 184 -4.08 -9.72 -2.26
N ASP A 185 -3.93 -10.93 -1.75
CA ASP A 185 -2.84 -11.81 -2.15
C ASP A 185 -3.10 -12.51 -3.51
N VAL A 186 -2.12 -13.30 -3.97
CA VAL A 186 -2.24 -14.04 -5.25
C VAL A 186 -3.36 -15.07 -5.27
N ASN A 187 -3.86 -15.51 -4.10
CA ASN A 187 -4.95 -16.48 -3.99
C ASN A 187 -6.33 -15.81 -4.00
N GLY A 188 -6.38 -14.48 -3.97
CA GLY A 188 -7.59 -13.69 -3.88
C GLY A 188 -8.18 -13.62 -2.47
N ASP A 189 -7.35 -13.83 -1.43
CA ASP A 189 -7.72 -13.59 -0.03
C ASP A 189 -7.24 -12.21 0.40
N LEU A 190 -7.99 -11.54 1.27
CA LEU A 190 -7.54 -10.29 1.88
C LEU A 190 -6.71 -10.57 3.12
N LEU A 191 -5.49 -10.05 3.14
CA LEU A 191 -4.69 -9.88 4.34
C LEU A 191 -4.98 -8.52 4.96
N ILE A 192 -5.12 -8.48 6.27
CA ILE A 192 -5.62 -7.33 7.02
C ILE A 192 -4.64 -7.03 8.13
N GLY A 193 -3.91 -5.94 8.00
CA GLY A 193 -3.01 -5.45 9.04
C GLY A 193 -3.74 -4.57 10.04
N THR A 194 -3.45 -4.73 11.31
CA THR A 194 -4.17 -4.06 12.39
C THR A 194 -3.26 -3.26 13.32
N TRP A 195 -3.86 -2.38 14.08
CA TRP A 195 -3.21 -1.69 15.18
C TRP A 195 -3.19 -2.58 16.42
N LYS A 196 -2.02 -3.16 16.75
CA LYS A 196 -1.76 -3.98 17.96
C LYS A 196 -2.55 -5.29 18.07
N ASP A 197 -3.24 -5.74 17.04
CA ASP A 197 -4.01 -6.99 17.07
C ASP A 197 -3.56 -7.98 15.97
N GLY A 198 -2.34 -7.80 15.47
CA GLY A 198 -1.70 -8.71 14.53
C GLY A 198 -2.24 -8.64 13.10
N LEU A 199 -2.30 -9.80 12.48
CA LEU A 199 -2.69 -9.99 11.10
C LEU A 199 -3.95 -10.84 11.02
N TYR A 200 -4.91 -10.46 10.17
CA TYR A 200 -6.04 -11.30 9.80
C TYR A 200 -5.96 -11.70 8.34
N ARG A 201 -6.57 -12.83 8.01
CA ARG A 201 -6.85 -13.24 6.64
C ARG A 201 -8.35 -13.44 6.47
N TYR A 202 -8.91 -12.81 5.48
CA TYR A 202 -10.29 -13.02 5.06
C TYR A 202 -10.32 -13.81 3.75
N CYS A 203 -10.75 -15.08 3.82
CA CYS A 203 -11.04 -15.89 2.65
C CYS A 203 -12.38 -15.45 2.05
N ILE A 204 -12.31 -14.67 0.97
CA ILE A 204 -13.49 -14.05 0.34
C ILE A 204 -14.50 -15.11 -0.13
N LYS A 205 -13.99 -16.19 -0.75
CA LYS A 205 -14.83 -17.26 -1.31
C LYS A 205 -15.61 -18.03 -0.25
N GLU A 206 -15.00 -18.23 0.90
CA GLU A 206 -15.59 -19.00 2.01
C GLU A 206 -16.31 -18.11 3.02
N ASN A 207 -16.13 -16.80 2.93
CA ASN A 207 -16.63 -15.81 3.89
C ASN A 207 -16.20 -16.14 5.31
N ILE A 208 -14.88 -16.39 5.50
CA ILE A 208 -14.30 -16.77 6.80
C ILE A 208 -13.07 -15.95 7.11
N PHE A 209 -12.96 -15.48 8.36
CA PHE A 209 -11.78 -14.83 8.90
C PHE A 209 -10.94 -15.80 9.70
N LEU A 210 -9.62 -15.66 9.60
CA LEU A 210 -8.62 -16.31 10.42
C LEU A 210 -7.75 -15.23 11.06
N HIS A 211 -7.48 -15.35 12.35
CA HIS A 211 -6.61 -14.45 13.08
C HIS A 211 -5.24 -15.08 13.30
N TYR A 212 -4.20 -14.32 12.97
CA TYR A 212 -2.82 -14.64 13.30
C TYR A 212 -2.37 -13.66 14.39
N PRO A 213 -1.89 -14.17 15.55
CA PRO A 213 -1.55 -13.31 16.67
C PRO A 213 -0.47 -12.29 16.30
N PRO A 214 -0.35 -11.19 17.04
CA PRO A 214 0.62 -10.15 16.76
C PRO A 214 2.06 -10.70 16.77
N LEU A 215 2.87 -10.12 15.89
CA LEU A 215 4.31 -10.38 15.79
C LEU A 215 5.07 -10.00 17.06
N ASP A 216 4.57 -8.96 17.72
CA ASP A 216 5.07 -8.36 18.95
C ASP A 216 3.89 -7.65 19.63
N GLU A 217 3.76 -7.74 20.94
CA GLU A 217 2.59 -7.24 21.69
C GLU A 217 2.31 -5.74 21.54
N GLU A 218 3.31 -4.95 21.18
CA GLU A 218 3.19 -3.49 21.10
C GLU A 218 3.07 -2.94 19.68
N ASN A 219 3.33 -3.74 18.65
CA ASN A 219 3.49 -3.23 17.29
C ASN A 219 2.28 -3.46 16.39
N SER A 220 2.12 -2.52 15.47
CA SER A 220 1.05 -2.51 14.49
C SER A 220 1.58 -2.91 13.12
N VAL A 221 0.76 -3.57 12.32
CA VAL A 221 1.03 -3.84 10.91
C VAL A 221 0.60 -2.61 10.10
N LEU A 222 1.57 -1.93 9.50
CA LEU A 222 1.33 -0.69 8.74
C LEU A 222 1.30 -0.90 7.23
N ALA A 223 2.08 -1.86 6.72
CA ALA A 223 2.17 -2.15 5.30
C ALA A 223 2.17 -3.66 5.05
N LEU A 224 1.51 -4.06 3.99
CA LEU A 224 1.46 -5.43 3.46
C LEU A 224 1.79 -5.39 1.98
N PHE A 225 2.67 -6.27 1.54
CA PHE A 225 3.05 -6.36 0.14
C PHE A 225 3.47 -7.79 -0.22
N GLN A 226 3.02 -8.29 -1.37
CA GLN A 226 3.48 -9.57 -1.90
C GLN A 226 4.36 -9.34 -3.13
N ASP A 227 5.61 -9.76 -3.05
CA ASP A 227 6.57 -9.60 -4.14
C ASP A 227 6.27 -10.52 -5.33
N SER A 228 6.94 -10.29 -6.45
CA SER A 228 6.80 -11.06 -7.70
C SER A 228 7.13 -12.56 -7.55
N ARG A 229 7.80 -12.96 -6.47
CA ARG A 229 8.11 -14.36 -6.10
C ARG A 229 7.00 -14.98 -5.26
N GLY A 230 5.98 -14.20 -4.87
CA GLY A 230 4.88 -14.60 -3.98
C GLY A 230 5.23 -14.53 -2.49
N VAL A 231 6.35 -13.92 -2.12
CA VAL A 231 6.75 -13.72 -0.71
C VAL A 231 5.96 -12.56 -0.13
N MET A 232 5.34 -12.77 1.03
CA MET A 232 4.59 -11.74 1.76
C MET A 232 5.51 -10.97 2.70
N TRP A 233 5.55 -9.66 2.53
CA TRP A 233 6.29 -8.70 3.33
C TRP A 233 5.36 -7.90 4.22
N ILE A 234 5.78 -7.65 5.46
CA ILE A 234 5.00 -6.96 6.49
C ILE A 234 5.85 -5.84 7.09
N GLY A 235 5.42 -4.60 6.89
CA GLY A 235 6.00 -3.43 7.53
C GLY A 235 5.30 -3.11 8.85
N THR A 236 6.07 -2.79 9.88
CA THR A 236 5.54 -2.56 11.23
C THR A 236 5.87 -1.18 11.79
N SER A 237 5.20 -0.83 12.89
CA SER A 237 5.40 0.42 13.63
C SER A 237 6.43 0.29 14.76
N GLY A 238 7.64 -0.22 14.48
CA GLY A 238 8.71 -0.29 15.48
C GLY A 238 9.35 -1.65 15.67
N SER A 239 8.96 -2.68 14.88
CA SER A 239 9.62 -3.98 14.86
C SER A 239 10.31 -4.30 13.53
N GLY A 240 10.38 -3.34 12.60
CA GLY A 240 11.05 -3.47 11.32
C GLY A 240 10.19 -4.12 10.24
N LEU A 241 10.87 -4.81 9.32
CA LEU A 241 10.30 -5.53 8.20
C LEU A 241 10.26 -7.02 8.51
N TYR A 242 9.15 -7.67 8.18
CA TYR A 242 9.04 -9.12 8.31
C TYR A 242 8.69 -9.78 6.98
N LYS A 243 9.24 -10.97 6.79
CA LYS A 243 8.88 -11.93 5.76
C LYS A 243 7.98 -12.99 6.38
N ALA A 244 6.77 -13.16 5.84
CA ALA A 244 5.80 -14.11 6.37
C ALA A 244 5.81 -15.42 5.58
N HIS A 245 5.87 -16.54 6.31
CA HIS A 245 5.83 -17.89 5.78
C HIS A 245 4.56 -18.59 6.26
N PHE A 246 3.58 -18.70 5.36
CA PHE A 246 2.33 -19.40 5.65
C PHE A 246 2.51 -20.92 5.49
N SER A 247 1.87 -21.70 6.37
CA SER A 247 1.70 -23.14 6.19
C SER A 247 0.91 -23.43 4.89
N SER A 248 1.01 -24.65 4.37
CA SER A 248 0.32 -25.04 3.12
C SER A 248 -1.21 -24.92 3.20
N ASP A 249 -1.79 -25.13 4.37
CA ASP A 249 -3.22 -24.92 4.66
C ASP A 249 -3.55 -23.49 5.08
N ARG A 250 -2.51 -22.62 5.19
CA ARG A 250 -2.58 -21.21 5.57
C ARG A 250 -3.27 -20.92 6.91
N LYS A 251 -3.26 -21.91 7.81
CA LYS A 251 -3.80 -21.72 9.18
C LYS A 251 -2.79 -21.17 10.15
N THR A 252 -1.51 -21.35 9.87
CA THR A 252 -0.41 -20.83 10.69
C THR A 252 0.55 -20.01 9.84
N VAL A 253 1.26 -19.11 10.49
CA VAL A 253 2.29 -18.26 9.88
C VAL A 253 3.49 -18.19 10.81
N SER A 254 4.70 -18.22 10.23
CA SER A 254 5.96 -17.91 10.90
C SER A 254 6.59 -16.69 10.24
N PHE A 255 7.45 -16.00 10.98
CA PHE A 255 7.98 -14.72 10.56
C PHE A 255 9.50 -14.70 10.69
N GLU A 256 10.16 -14.14 9.67
CA GLU A 256 11.57 -13.80 9.66
C GLU A 256 11.70 -12.28 9.65
N GLY A 257 12.42 -11.71 10.62
CA GLY A 257 12.46 -10.26 10.83
C GLY A 257 13.80 -9.62 10.45
N TYR A 258 13.71 -8.42 9.87
CA TYR A 258 14.81 -7.52 9.58
C TYR A 258 14.63 -6.24 10.40
N ARG A 259 15.65 -5.85 11.17
CA ARG A 259 15.59 -4.71 12.09
C ARG A 259 16.74 -3.74 11.89
N HIS A 260 16.56 -2.53 12.40
CA HIS A 260 17.64 -1.56 12.50
C HIS A 260 18.73 -2.06 13.45
N ASP A 261 19.99 -1.95 13.01
CA ASP A 261 21.19 -2.17 13.84
C ASP A 261 22.15 -1.00 13.61
N ALA A 262 22.32 -0.15 14.60
CA ALA A 262 23.22 1.01 14.54
C ALA A 262 24.70 0.66 14.26
N ARG A 263 25.08 -0.61 14.40
CA ARG A 263 26.43 -1.10 14.11
C ARG A 263 26.57 -1.63 12.68
N ASN A 264 25.47 -1.77 11.97
CA ASN A 264 25.45 -2.32 10.61
C ASN A 264 24.82 -1.29 9.65
N VAL A 265 25.64 -0.59 8.90
CA VAL A 265 25.21 0.44 7.92
C VAL A 265 24.32 -0.13 6.80
N SER A 266 24.36 -1.45 6.58
CA SER A 266 23.50 -2.15 5.61
C SER A 266 22.24 -2.73 6.25
N SER A 267 21.92 -2.38 7.51
CA SER A 267 20.63 -2.70 8.12
C SER A 267 19.59 -1.65 7.75
N LEU A 268 18.32 -1.88 8.12
CA LEU A 268 17.25 -0.88 7.99
C LEU A 268 17.63 0.44 8.68
N PRO A 269 17.25 1.61 8.13
CA PRO A 269 17.53 2.90 8.76
C PRO A 269 16.62 3.14 9.97
N SER A 270 15.45 2.48 10.00
CA SER A 270 14.44 2.59 11.06
C SER A 270 13.57 1.32 11.12
N ASP A 271 13.08 0.99 12.30
CA ASP A 271 12.11 -0.10 12.52
C ASP A 271 10.65 0.29 12.21
N TYR A 272 10.40 1.53 11.79
CA TYR A 272 9.10 1.99 11.33
C TYR A 272 9.04 1.92 9.81
N ILE A 273 8.22 0.98 9.27
CA ILE A 273 8.05 0.76 7.83
C ILE A 273 6.61 1.13 7.47
N TYR A 274 6.45 2.19 6.71
CA TYR A 274 5.14 2.73 6.33
C TYR A 274 4.62 2.22 4.99
N SER A 275 5.53 1.90 4.06
CA SER A 275 5.18 1.42 2.72
C SER A 275 6.22 0.45 2.18
N ILE A 276 5.79 -0.46 1.33
CA ILE A 276 6.61 -1.46 0.65
C ILE A 276 6.17 -1.50 -0.80
N HIS A 277 7.11 -1.43 -1.72
CA HIS A 277 6.86 -1.55 -3.15
C HIS A 277 7.99 -2.31 -3.84
N GLU A 278 7.68 -3.11 -4.87
CA GLU A 278 8.68 -3.77 -5.70
C GLU A 278 8.87 -3.03 -7.02
N ASP A 279 10.11 -2.67 -7.33
CA ASP A 279 10.49 -2.33 -8.69
C ASP A 279 10.80 -3.63 -9.46
N LEU A 280 9.92 -3.96 -10.39
CA LEU A 280 10.02 -5.17 -11.20
C LEU A 280 11.22 -5.16 -12.17
N GLN A 281 11.72 -3.98 -12.56
CA GLN A 281 12.86 -3.86 -13.49
C GLN A 281 14.16 -4.19 -12.76
N THR A 282 14.36 -3.63 -11.59
CA THR A 282 15.57 -3.83 -10.77
C THR A 282 15.45 -5.04 -9.86
N ARG A 283 14.24 -5.59 -9.68
CA ARG A 283 13.93 -6.64 -8.70
C ARG A 283 14.37 -6.26 -7.29
N SER A 284 13.98 -5.09 -6.86
CA SER A 284 14.27 -4.56 -5.55
C SER A 284 13.01 -4.13 -4.82
N LEU A 285 13.01 -4.28 -3.49
CA LEU A 285 12.00 -3.72 -2.62
C LEU A 285 12.41 -2.32 -2.20
N TRP A 286 11.48 -1.40 -2.36
CA TRP A 286 11.56 -0.02 -1.89
C TRP A 286 10.71 0.11 -0.64
N LEU A 287 11.32 0.61 0.42
CA LEU A 287 10.71 0.73 1.73
C LEU A 287 10.65 2.21 2.12
N GLY A 288 9.45 2.72 2.34
CA GLY A 288 9.25 4.01 2.99
C GLY A 288 9.36 3.84 4.50
N THR A 289 10.39 4.44 5.10
CA THR A 289 10.64 4.31 6.53
C THR A 289 10.54 5.65 7.24
N ARG A 290 10.57 5.65 8.58
CA ARG A 290 10.59 6.89 9.36
C ARG A 290 11.83 7.76 9.10
N GLU A 291 12.96 7.14 8.77
CA GLU A 291 14.25 7.80 8.59
C GLU A 291 14.66 7.91 7.11
N GLY A 292 13.68 7.84 6.18
CA GLY A 292 13.90 7.97 4.75
C GLY A 292 13.50 6.74 3.95
N VAL A 293 14.12 6.57 2.79
CA VAL A 293 13.85 5.46 1.88
C VAL A 293 14.96 4.42 1.99
N SER A 294 14.58 3.15 1.99
CA SER A 294 15.51 2.02 2.00
C SER A 294 15.22 1.11 0.82
N VAL A 295 16.26 0.59 0.19
CA VAL A 295 16.15 -0.32 -0.95
C VAL A 295 16.86 -1.62 -0.63
N MET A 296 16.22 -2.76 -0.92
CA MET A 296 16.78 -4.10 -0.76
C MET A 296 16.65 -4.86 -2.08
N GLU A 297 17.75 -5.34 -2.63
CA GLU A 297 17.70 -6.25 -3.78
C GLU A 297 17.15 -7.62 -3.34
N LEU A 298 16.17 -8.14 -4.09
CA LEU A 298 15.56 -9.45 -3.80
C LEU A 298 16.54 -10.63 -3.95
N ALA A 299 17.68 -10.41 -4.60
CA ALA A 299 18.76 -11.40 -4.73
C ALA A 299 19.73 -11.41 -3.54
N ASP A 300 19.77 -10.34 -2.73
CA ASP A 300 20.65 -10.17 -1.57
C ASP A 300 19.87 -9.69 -0.34
N GLU A 301 18.89 -10.51 0.07
CA GLU A 301 17.98 -10.20 1.17
C GLU A 301 18.73 -9.89 2.47
N GLY A 302 18.25 -8.90 3.20
CA GLY A 302 18.81 -8.46 4.46
C GLY A 302 19.93 -7.42 4.35
N LYS A 303 20.29 -7.01 3.13
CA LYS A 303 21.19 -5.88 2.89
C LYS A 303 20.39 -4.72 2.31
N PHE A 304 20.46 -3.59 2.99
CA PHE A 304 19.71 -2.39 2.67
C PHE A 304 20.63 -1.26 2.26
N ILE A 305 20.24 -0.53 1.21
CA ILE A 305 20.83 0.73 0.77
C ILE A 305 19.90 1.83 1.23
N ASN A 306 20.40 2.74 2.04
CA ASN A 306 19.60 3.73 2.75
C ASN A 306 19.80 5.12 2.20
N TYR A 307 18.71 5.82 1.87
CA TYR A 307 18.67 7.21 1.43
C TYR A 307 18.01 8.04 2.52
N GLN A 308 18.82 8.84 3.20
CA GLN A 308 18.40 9.73 4.26
C GLN A 308 18.65 11.17 3.83
N GLU A 309 17.75 12.07 4.16
CA GLU A 309 17.95 13.50 3.92
C GLU A 309 18.97 14.05 4.92
N SER A 310 20.05 14.61 4.43
CA SER A 310 21.04 15.29 5.26
C SER A 310 20.55 16.72 5.58
N GLY A 311 19.81 16.88 6.68
CA GLY A 311 19.44 18.19 7.23
C GLY A 311 17.93 18.42 7.34
N SER A 312 17.47 18.34 8.58
CA SER A 312 16.24 18.92 9.18
C SER A 312 15.07 19.27 8.27
N THR A 313 14.15 18.36 8.12
CA THR A 313 12.69 18.45 8.25
C THR A 313 12.07 17.14 7.74
N HIS A 314 11.55 16.36 8.67
CA HIS A 314 10.96 15.05 8.38
C HIS A 314 9.66 15.17 7.58
N TYR A 315 9.70 14.85 6.30
CA TYR A 315 8.50 14.59 5.50
C TYR A 315 8.62 13.23 4.85
N LEU A 316 7.86 12.28 5.39
CA LEU A 316 7.80 10.92 4.89
C LEU A 316 6.85 10.82 3.70
N LEU A 317 7.34 10.30 2.60
CA LEU A 317 6.52 9.82 1.49
C LEU A 317 6.06 8.40 1.81
N SER A 318 4.79 8.21 2.15
CA SER A 318 4.17 6.89 2.03
C SER A 318 3.65 6.76 0.59
N ALA A 319 4.38 6.04 -0.27
CA ALA A 319 3.87 5.63 -1.57
C ALA A 319 3.18 4.26 -1.42
N ARG A 320 1.94 4.14 -1.90
CA ARG A 320 1.20 2.89 -2.05
C ARG A 320 0.82 2.68 -3.50
#